data_588611db4e8cb6f713a0af84c86cffa8
#
_entry.id   588611db4e8cb6f713a0af84c86cffa8
#
_cell.length_a   1.000
_cell.length_b   1.000
_cell.length_c   1.000
_cell.angle_alpha   90.00
_cell.angle_beta   90.00
_cell.angle_gamma   90.00
#
_symmetry.space_group_name_H-M   'P 1'
#
loop_
_entity.id
_entity.type
_entity.pdbx_description
1 polymer ?
#
loop_
_entity_poly.entity_id
_entity_poly.type
_entity_poly.pdbx_seq_one_letter_code
_entity_poly.pdbx_strand_id
1 'polypeptide(L)'
;IFKSDANKRINFSNFIYKEYSKNILDLKPVSGCRNYIFIVGMPRSGSTLVESIISVNKNVFDLGETEAFPSSYENWVNNKGQSSLFDLYNKEIKIDSIQNQNITDKNLSNYSYIPLILKEIRGSRIIHCYRNPLDNVLSIYRSNFTTGYPYSSSLIDIAKVLINQHE
;
A
#
# COMPACT_ATOMS: atom_id res chain seq x y z
N ILE A 1 17.79 22.09 -3.71
CA ILE A 1 17.44 21.39 -2.45
C ILE A 1 15.94 21.17 -2.50
N PHE A 2 15.50 19.94 -2.65
CA PHE A 2 14.06 19.60 -2.57
C PHE A 2 13.60 19.87 -1.14
N LYS A 3 12.54 20.68 -0.99
CA LYS A 3 11.94 20.94 0.32
C LYS A 3 11.22 19.67 0.76
N SER A 4 11.59 19.12 1.91
CA SER A 4 10.91 17.96 2.50
C SER A 4 9.48 18.32 2.85
N ASP A 5 8.53 17.40 2.58
CA ASP A 5 7.11 17.59 2.92
C ASP A 5 6.45 16.26 3.26
N ALA A 6 6.08 16.10 4.51
CA ALA A 6 5.30 14.98 5.03
C ALA A 6 3.78 15.24 4.98
N ASN A 7 3.37 16.51 4.98
CA ASN A 7 1.97 16.87 5.25
C ASN A 7 1.01 16.35 4.19
N LYS A 8 1.40 16.43 2.90
CA LYS A 8 0.54 15.95 1.81
C LYS A 8 0.16 14.48 2.00
N ARG A 9 1.13 13.63 2.35
CA ARG A 9 0.92 12.20 2.57
C ARG A 9 0.08 11.93 3.81
N ILE A 10 0.42 12.57 4.93
CA ILE A 10 -0.30 12.44 6.20
C ILE A 10 -1.76 12.88 6.04
N ASN A 11 -2.00 14.06 5.45
CA ASN A 11 -3.35 14.56 5.23
C ASN A 11 -4.17 13.63 4.34
N PHE A 12 -3.56 13.06 3.31
CA PHE A 12 -4.23 12.10 2.44
C PHE A 12 -4.56 10.81 3.18
N SER A 13 -3.60 10.24 3.93
CA SER A 13 -3.84 9.03 4.74
C SER A 13 -4.97 9.24 5.75
N ASN A 14 -4.95 10.35 6.48
CA ASN A 14 -5.98 10.70 7.46
C ASN A 14 -7.36 10.90 6.80
N PHE A 15 -7.40 11.49 5.61
CA PHE A 15 -8.64 11.62 4.84
C PHE A 15 -9.22 10.24 4.48
N ILE A 16 -8.43 9.36 3.89
CA ILE A 16 -8.87 8.00 3.54
C ILE A 16 -9.33 7.23 4.77
N TYR A 17 -8.57 7.32 5.86
CA TYR A 17 -8.92 6.66 7.11
C TYR A 17 -10.27 7.15 7.65
N LYS A 18 -10.48 8.46 7.73
CA LYS A 18 -11.71 9.07 8.21
C LYS A 18 -12.94 8.67 7.38
N GLU A 19 -12.80 8.64 6.06
CA GLU A 19 -13.92 8.36 5.13
C GLU A 19 -14.26 6.87 5.05
N TYR A 20 -13.28 5.97 5.13
CA TYR A 20 -13.48 4.56 4.78
C TYR A 20 -13.28 3.57 5.92
N SER A 21 -12.80 3.96 7.12
CA SER A 21 -12.54 3.01 8.22
C SER A 21 -13.79 2.48 8.92
N LYS A 22 -14.95 3.08 8.69
CA LYS A 22 -16.20 2.64 9.34
C LYS A 22 -16.58 1.23 8.90
N ASN A 23 -16.89 0.37 9.86
CA ASN A 23 -17.35 -1.01 9.67
C ASN A 23 -16.33 -1.98 9.03
N ILE A 24 -15.04 -1.64 9.00
CA ILE A 24 -14.00 -2.55 8.47
C ILE A 24 -13.91 -3.84 9.31
N LEU A 25 -14.08 -3.75 10.62
CA LEU A 25 -13.98 -4.90 11.53
C LEU A 25 -15.12 -5.92 11.35
N ASP A 26 -16.20 -5.53 10.69
CA ASP A 26 -17.36 -6.39 10.43
C ASP A 26 -17.24 -7.15 9.09
N LEU A 27 -16.16 -6.94 8.33
CA LEU A 27 -15.94 -7.58 7.06
C LEU A 27 -15.64 -9.07 7.26
N LYS A 28 -16.50 -9.92 6.70
CA LYS A 28 -16.31 -11.38 6.76
C LYS A 28 -15.34 -11.84 5.67
N PRO A 29 -14.46 -12.83 5.97
CA PRO A 29 -13.64 -13.45 4.95
C PRO A 29 -14.52 -14.02 3.83
N VAL A 30 -14.14 -13.76 2.58
CA VAL A 30 -14.83 -14.31 1.41
C VAL A 30 -14.09 -15.58 0.98
N SER A 31 -14.77 -16.74 1.04
CA SER A 31 -14.21 -18.00 0.55
C SER A 31 -14.36 -18.14 -0.96
N GLY A 32 -13.38 -18.77 -1.62
CA GLY A 32 -13.41 -19.03 -3.06
C GLY A 32 -12.93 -17.89 -3.95
N CYS A 33 -12.49 -16.76 -3.38
CA CYS A 33 -11.86 -15.66 -4.10
C CYS A 33 -10.33 -15.82 -4.16
N ARG A 34 -9.70 -15.16 -5.12
CA ARG A 34 -8.26 -14.96 -5.10
C ARG A 34 -7.85 -14.17 -3.87
N ASN A 35 -6.64 -14.42 -3.37
CA ASN A 35 -6.07 -13.66 -2.26
C ASN A 35 -5.20 -12.53 -2.80
N TYR A 36 -5.51 -11.31 -2.42
CA TYR A 36 -4.69 -10.13 -2.72
C TYR A 36 -3.91 -9.76 -1.46
N ILE A 37 -2.60 -9.85 -1.52
CA ILE A 37 -1.70 -9.61 -0.38
C ILE A 37 -0.98 -8.30 -0.62
N PHE A 38 -1.41 -7.25 0.09
CA PHE A 38 -0.78 -5.95 0.05
C PHE A 38 0.33 -5.86 1.09
N ILE A 39 1.57 -5.68 0.62
CA ILE A 39 2.74 -5.52 1.47
C ILE A 39 3.01 -4.02 1.59
N VAL A 40 2.81 -3.48 2.77
CA VAL A 40 2.86 -2.05 3.05
C VAL A 40 3.85 -1.73 4.18
N GLY A 41 4.17 -0.47 4.36
CA GLY A 41 5.04 0.01 5.43
C GLY A 41 5.97 1.13 4.97
N MET A 42 6.92 1.48 5.83
CA MET A 42 7.95 2.43 5.46
C MET A 42 8.97 1.81 4.50
N PRO A 43 9.58 2.61 3.61
CA PRO A 43 10.77 2.16 2.88
C PRO A 43 11.84 1.65 3.86
N ARG A 44 12.65 0.71 3.43
CA ARG A 44 13.74 0.14 4.25
C ARG A 44 13.29 -0.67 5.48
N SER A 45 12.02 -1.07 5.53
CA SER A 45 11.47 -1.92 6.60
C SER A 45 11.67 -3.43 6.38
N GLY A 46 12.24 -3.85 5.24
CA GLY A 46 12.42 -5.25 4.89
C GLY A 46 11.32 -5.84 4.00
N SER A 47 10.45 -5.01 3.46
CA SER A 47 9.32 -5.43 2.59
C SER A 47 9.75 -6.25 1.37
N THR A 48 10.90 -5.94 0.75
CA THR A 48 11.44 -6.71 -0.38
C THR A 48 11.83 -8.13 0.04
N LEU A 49 12.38 -8.30 1.25
CA LEU A 49 12.69 -9.63 1.78
C LEU A 49 11.40 -10.43 2.03
N VAL A 50 10.39 -9.79 2.63
CA VAL A 50 9.09 -10.43 2.87
C VAL A 50 8.45 -10.88 1.55
N GLU A 51 8.42 -10.02 0.55
CA GLU A 51 7.92 -10.35 -0.78
C GLU A 51 8.68 -11.52 -1.40
N SER A 52 10.03 -11.48 -1.36
CA SER A 52 10.87 -12.55 -1.90
C SER A 52 10.59 -13.90 -1.24
N ILE A 53 10.34 -13.93 0.07
CA ILE A 53 10.00 -15.16 0.79
C ILE A 53 8.64 -15.70 0.34
N ILE A 54 7.65 -14.84 0.20
CA ILE A 54 6.29 -15.22 -0.21
C ILE A 54 6.30 -15.72 -1.65
N SER A 55 7.06 -15.06 -2.53
CA SER A 55 7.12 -15.35 -3.96
C SER A 55 7.88 -16.64 -4.31
N VAL A 56 8.55 -17.30 -3.34
CA VAL A 56 9.07 -18.65 -3.50
C VAL A 56 7.94 -19.67 -3.79
N ASN A 57 6.75 -19.39 -3.29
CA ASN A 57 5.58 -20.23 -3.56
C ASN A 57 5.08 -20.02 -4.99
N LYS A 58 5.11 -21.09 -5.81
CA LYS A 58 4.69 -21.07 -7.22
C LYS A 58 3.22 -20.65 -7.44
N ASN A 59 2.39 -20.70 -6.39
CA ASN A 59 0.99 -20.25 -6.45
C ASN A 59 0.84 -18.75 -6.16
N VAL A 60 1.95 -18.02 -6.04
CA VAL A 60 1.97 -16.57 -5.85
C VAL A 60 2.43 -15.89 -7.13
N PHE A 61 1.70 -14.90 -7.57
CA PHE A 61 2.10 -13.97 -8.62
C PHE A 61 2.53 -12.65 -7.98
N ASP A 62 3.74 -12.23 -8.27
CA ASP A 62 4.35 -11.03 -7.71
C ASP A 62 4.17 -9.85 -8.68
N LEU A 63 3.48 -8.81 -8.24
CA LEU A 63 3.32 -7.55 -8.99
C LEU A 63 4.46 -6.56 -8.71
N GLY A 64 5.25 -6.77 -7.67
CA GLY A 64 6.29 -5.84 -7.27
C GLY A 64 5.75 -4.49 -6.79
N GLU A 65 6.51 -3.42 -7.04
CA GLU A 65 6.15 -2.03 -6.72
C GLU A 65 5.28 -1.43 -7.84
N THR A 66 4.02 -1.86 -7.91
CA THR A 66 3.08 -1.38 -8.94
C THR A 66 2.31 -0.14 -8.46
N GLU A 67 1.98 0.77 -9.38
CA GLU A 67 1.06 1.90 -9.14
C GLU A 67 -0.40 1.52 -9.42
N ALA A 68 -0.72 0.22 -9.51
CA ALA A 68 -2.03 -0.25 -9.91
C ALA A 68 -3.15 0.24 -8.98
N PHE A 69 -2.97 0.16 -7.67
CA PHE A 69 -4.00 0.61 -6.73
C PHE A 69 -4.17 2.14 -6.71
N PRO A 70 -3.11 2.96 -6.60
CA PRO A 70 -3.21 4.42 -6.74
C PRO A 70 -3.89 4.87 -8.03
N SER A 71 -3.49 4.31 -9.18
CA SER A 71 -4.09 4.61 -10.49
C SER A 71 -5.58 4.24 -10.55
N SER A 72 -5.95 3.09 -10.00
CA SER A 72 -7.35 2.65 -9.91
C SER A 72 -8.19 3.57 -9.03
N TYR A 73 -7.63 4.03 -7.91
CA TYR A 73 -8.28 4.99 -7.04
C TYR A 73 -8.53 6.34 -7.74
N GLU A 74 -7.52 6.88 -8.45
CA GLU A 74 -7.68 8.11 -9.22
C GLU A 74 -8.78 7.97 -10.28
N ASN A 75 -8.79 6.87 -11.03
CA ASN A 75 -9.82 6.57 -12.02
C ASN A 75 -11.21 6.45 -11.37
N TRP A 76 -11.30 5.80 -10.22
CA TRP A 76 -12.55 5.64 -9.48
C TRP A 76 -13.13 6.98 -9.02
N VAL A 77 -12.29 7.86 -8.48
CA VAL A 77 -12.69 9.22 -8.06
C VAL A 77 -13.11 10.05 -9.25
N ASN A 78 -12.34 10.03 -10.35
CA ASN A 78 -12.63 10.80 -11.56
C ASN A 78 -13.95 10.36 -12.21
N ASN A 79 -14.29 9.07 -12.16
CA ASN A 79 -15.52 8.49 -12.66
C ASN A 79 -16.67 8.57 -11.63
N LYS A 80 -16.52 9.33 -10.53
CA LYS A 80 -17.53 9.52 -9.47
C LYS A 80 -18.08 8.18 -8.93
N GLY A 81 -17.26 7.15 -8.87
CA GLY A 81 -17.64 5.82 -8.37
C GLY A 81 -18.60 5.03 -9.25
N GLN A 82 -18.77 5.38 -10.53
CA GLN A 82 -19.65 4.64 -11.46
C GLN A 82 -19.13 3.22 -11.75
N SER A 83 -17.84 2.99 -11.62
CA SER A 83 -17.23 1.68 -11.76
C SER A 83 -16.83 1.14 -10.38
N SER A 84 -16.83 -0.19 -10.22
CA SER A 84 -16.28 -0.83 -9.01
C SER A 84 -14.77 -0.59 -8.93
N LEU A 85 -14.27 -0.17 -7.75
CA LEU A 85 -12.82 -0.03 -7.54
C LEU A 85 -12.11 -1.39 -7.68
N PHE A 86 -12.76 -2.47 -7.27
CA PHE A 86 -12.26 -3.83 -7.46
C PHE A 86 -12.05 -4.18 -8.94
N ASP A 87 -13.00 -3.83 -9.81
CA ASP A 87 -12.90 -4.10 -11.24
C ASP A 87 -11.83 -3.23 -11.90
N LEU A 88 -11.72 -1.97 -11.50
CA LEU A 88 -10.65 -1.09 -11.97
C LEU A 88 -9.27 -1.61 -11.59
N TYR A 89 -9.10 -2.05 -10.35
CA TYR A 89 -7.84 -2.63 -9.89
C TYR A 89 -7.49 -3.92 -10.64
N ASN A 90 -8.46 -4.82 -10.81
CA ASN A 90 -8.28 -6.06 -11.58
C ASN A 90 -7.89 -5.79 -13.04
N LYS A 91 -8.48 -4.78 -13.66
CA LYS A 91 -8.12 -4.34 -15.01
C LYS A 91 -6.69 -3.81 -15.07
N GLU A 92 -6.31 -2.99 -14.09
CA GLU A 92 -4.97 -2.38 -14.02
C GLU A 92 -3.86 -3.43 -13.87
N ILE A 93 -4.07 -4.44 -13.03
CA ILE A 93 -3.13 -5.55 -12.86
C ILE A 93 -3.25 -6.62 -13.97
N LYS A 94 -4.16 -6.45 -14.92
CA LYS A 94 -4.43 -7.43 -16.02
C LYS A 94 -4.77 -8.82 -15.46
N ILE A 95 -5.71 -8.88 -14.53
CA ILE A 95 -6.04 -10.08 -13.75
C ILE A 95 -6.30 -11.31 -14.61
N ASP A 96 -6.85 -11.14 -15.81
CA ASP A 96 -7.18 -12.24 -16.73
C ASP A 96 -5.93 -12.99 -17.24
N SER A 97 -4.75 -12.33 -17.21
CA SER A 97 -3.47 -12.96 -17.57
C SER A 97 -2.82 -13.72 -16.41
N ILE A 98 -3.36 -13.59 -15.18
CA ILE A 98 -2.79 -14.18 -13.96
C ILE A 98 -3.57 -15.45 -13.61
N GLN A 99 -2.89 -16.59 -13.62
CA GLN A 99 -3.49 -17.88 -13.26
C GLN A 99 -3.36 -18.21 -11.77
N ASN A 100 -2.48 -17.52 -11.05
CA ASN A 100 -2.19 -17.80 -9.66
C ASN A 100 -3.36 -17.40 -8.73
N GLN A 101 -3.53 -18.18 -7.66
CA GLN A 101 -4.56 -17.94 -6.65
C GLN A 101 -4.22 -16.79 -5.70
N ASN A 102 -2.93 -16.52 -5.49
CA ASN A 102 -2.43 -15.48 -4.61
C ASN A 102 -1.66 -14.45 -5.42
N ILE A 103 -1.87 -13.18 -5.13
CA ILE A 103 -1.24 -12.05 -5.82
C ILE A 103 -0.65 -11.13 -4.76
N THR A 104 0.63 -10.77 -4.89
CA THR A 104 1.26 -9.76 -4.02
C THR A 104 1.35 -8.43 -4.74
N ASP A 105 1.05 -7.35 -4.00
CA ASP A 105 1.24 -5.96 -4.41
C ASP A 105 2.07 -5.28 -3.30
N LYS A 106 3.32 -4.97 -3.63
CA LYS A 106 4.28 -4.37 -2.68
C LYS A 106 4.47 -2.88 -2.97
N ASN A 107 3.45 -2.15 -3.26
CA ASN A 107 3.55 -0.71 -3.22
C ASN A 107 3.41 -0.21 -1.78
N LEU A 108 4.53 0.21 -1.20
CA LEU A 108 4.58 0.61 0.21
C LEU A 108 3.63 1.76 0.52
N SER A 109 3.35 2.64 -0.46
CA SER A 109 2.41 3.76 -0.30
C SER A 109 0.96 3.32 -0.16
N ASN A 110 0.63 2.06 -0.46
CA ASN A 110 -0.71 1.51 -0.27
C ASN A 110 -1.15 1.52 1.20
N TYR A 111 -0.24 1.74 2.17
CA TYR A 111 -0.64 1.93 3.57
C TYR A 111 -1.68 3.05 3.73
N SER A 112 -1.58 4.12 2.94
CA SER A 112 -2.54 5.23 2.98
C SER A 112 -3.94 4.84 2.54
N TYR A 113 -4.09 3.70 1.86
CA TYR A 113 -5.36 3.21 1.33
C TYR A 113 -5.91 1.99 2.07
N ILE A 114 -5.27 1.53 3.15
CA ILE A 114 -5.65 0.28 3.84
C ILE A 114 -7.16 0.18 4.10
N PRO A 115 -7.85 1.19 4.66
CA PRO A 115 -9.29 1.11 4.89
C PRO A 115 -10.09 0.84 3.61
N LEU A 116 -9.71 1.50 2.54
CA LEU A 116 -10.37 1.37 1.25
C LEU A 116 -10.06 0.01 0.59
N ILE A 117 -8.81 -0.44 0.67
CA ILE A 117 -8.40 -1.77 0.19
C ILE A 117 -9.21 -2.86 0.87
N LEU A 118 -9.29 -2.84 2.20
CA LEU A 118 -10.01 -3.86 2.96
C LEU A 118 -11.50 -3.87 2.63
N LYS A 119 -12.08 -2.69 2.37
CA LYS A 119 -13.50 -2.55 2.05
C LYS A 119 -13.83 -2.98 0.62
N GLU A 120 -13.03 -2.59 -0.36
CA GLU A 120 -13.36 -2.69 -1.76
C GLU A 120 -12.71 -3.89 -2.47
N ILE A 121 -11.51 -4.34 -2.03
CA ILE A 121 -10.80 -5.46 -2.65
C ILE A 121 -11.12 -6.76 -1.92
N ARG A 122 -11.99 -7.55 -2.51
CA ARG A 122 -12.41 -8.83 -1.94
C ARG A 122 -11.22 -9.80 -1.85
N GLY A 123 -11.08 -10.45 -0.69
CA GLY A 123 -9.97 -11.37 -0.40
C GLY A 123 -8.65 -10.66 -0.11
N SER A 124 -8.66 -9.35 0.12
CA SER A 124 -7.46 -8.61 0.49
C SER A 124 -6.95 -8.99 1.87
N ARG A 125 -5.63 -8.98 2.00
CA ARG A 125 -4.89 -9.16 3.25
C ARG A 125 -3.76 -8.14 3.28
N ILE A 126 -3.45 -7.64 4.47
CA ILE A 126 -2.40 -6.64 4.65
C ILE A 126 -1.24 -7.28 5.43
N ILE A 127 -0.04 -7.14 4.89
CA ILE A 127 1.21 -7.40 5.61
C ILE A 127 1.88 -6.05 5.83
N HIS A 128 1.88 -5.59 7.08
CA HIS A 128 2.56 -4.35 7.46
C HIS A 128 3.99 -4.66 7.90
N CYS A 129 4.96 -4.26 7.10
CA CYS A 129 6.37 -4.41 7.41
C CYS A 129 6.84 -3.32 8.35
N TYR A 130 7.33 -3.73 9.50
CA TYR A 130 7.82 -2.86 10.56
C TYR A 130 9.28 -3.15 10.90
N ARG A 131 10.03 -2.10 11.22
CA ARG A 131 11.42 -2.17 11.67
C ARG A 131 11.60 -1.22 12.85
N ASN A 132 12.68 -1.40 13.63
CA ASN A 132 13.04 -0.42 14.68
C ASN A 132 12.95 1.01 14.13
N PRO A 133 12.18 1.92 14.77
CA PRO A 133 11.89 3.25 14.24
C PRO A 133 13.15 4.09 13.97
N LEU A 134 14.11 4.08 14.89
CA LEU A 134 15.33 4.87 14.73
C LEU A 134 16.20 4.36 13.59
N ASP A 135 16.36 3.04 13.48
CA ASP A 135 17.08 2.41 12.37
C ASP A 135 16.41 2.67 11.03
N ASN A 136 15.07 2.64 11.01
CA ASN A 136 14.30 2.86 9.80
C ASN A 136 14.42 4.31 9.32
N VAL A 137 14.19 5.28 10.22
CA VAL A 137 14.33 6.72 9.93
C VAL A 137 15.72 7.04 9.40
N LEU A 138 16.79 6.55 10.08
CA LEU A 138 18.15 6.79 9.65
C LEU A 138 18.45 6.12 8.29
N SER A 139 17.96 4.91 8.06
CA SER A 139 18.14 4.21 6.79
C SER A 139 17.46 4.92 5.62
N ILE A 140 16.24 5.45 5.81
CA ILE A 140 15.53 6.24 4.80
C ILE A 140 16.31 7.52 4.50
N TYR A 141 16.71 8.26 5.52
CA TYR A 141 17.45 9.51 5.36
C TYR A 141 18.75 9.31 4.56
N ARG A 142 19.50 8.24 4.87
CA ARG A 142 20.75 7.89 4.18
C ARG A 142 20.54 7.39 2.74
N SER A 143 19.36 6.87 2.41
CA SER A 143 19.08 6.33 1.07
C SER A 143 18.94 7.40 0.01
N ASN A 144 18.79 8.68 0.40
CA ASN A 144 18.72 9.83 -0.49
C ASN A 144 17.78 9.61 -1.70
N PHE A 145 16.54 9.21 -1.41
CA PHE A 145 15.54 8.98 -2.46
C PHE A 145 15.33 10.24 -3.32
N THR A 146 15.43 10.09 -4.62
CA THR A 146 15.26 11.19 -5.58
C THR A 146 13.81 11.40 -5.98
N THR A 147 12.99 10.34 -5.91
CA THR A 147 11.56 10.35 -6.30
C THR A 147 10.74 9.49 -5.36
N GLY A 148 9.43 9.70 -5.34
CA GLY A 148 8.46 8.86 -4.63
C GLY A 148 8.30 9.15 -3.14
N TYR A 149 9.32 9.71 -2.48
CA TYR A 149 9.31 9.92 -1.03
C TYR A 149 9.70 11.37 -0.66
N PRO A 150 8.81 12.35 -0.88
CA PRO A 150 9.14 13.78 -0.71
C PRO A 150 9.54 14.17 0.72
N TYR A 151 9.24 13.31 1.71
CA TYR A 151 9.61 13.51 3.10
C TYR A 151 11.00 12.97 3.47
N SER A 152 11.68 12.24 2.55
CA SER A 152 12.89 11.46 2.87
C SER A 152 14.15 12.29 3.16
N SER A 153 14.13 13.58 2.83
CA SER A 153 15.27 14.49 3.06
C SER A 153 15.27 15.19 4.45
N SER A 154 14.30 14.85 5.32
CA SER A 154 14.19 15.40 6.67
C SER A 154 13.90 14.30 7.69
N LEU A 155 14.77 14.14 8.70
CA LEU A 155 14.56 13.16 9.79
C LEU A 155 13.22 13.39 10.50
N ILE A 156 12.83 14.67 10.68
CA ILE A 156 11.57 15.03 11.34
C ILE A 156 10.37 14.59 10.48
N ASP A 157 10.42 14.85 9.17
CA ASP A 157 9.31 14.48 8.28
C ASP A 157 9.20 12.96 8.10
N ILE A 158 10.33 12.24 8.05
CA ILE A 158 10.33 10.77 8.06
C ILE A 158 9.67 10.25 9.34
N ALA A 159 10.05 10.81 10.50
CA ALA A 159 9.47 10.42 11.78
C ALA A 159 7.96 10.69 11.85
N LYS A 160 7.49 11.84 11.36
CA LYS A 160 6.05 12.16 11.30
C LYS A 160 5.27 11.15 10.44
N VAL A 161 5.79 10.79 9.27
CA VAL A 161 5.15 9.80 8.40
C VAL A 161 5.14 8.42 9.06
N LEU A 162 6.23 8.02 9.72
CA LEU A 162 6.32 6.77 10.44
C LEU A 162 5.29 6.69 11.57
N ILE A 163 5.16 7.75 12.38
CA ILE A 163 4.16 7.82 13.45
C ILE A 163 2.75 7.70 12.87
N ASN A 164 2.44 8.47 11.81
CA ASN A 164 1.12 8.41 11.17
C ASN A 164 0.75 7.02 10.61
N GLN A 165 1.74 6.21 10.25
CA GLN A 165 1.48 4.81 9.83
C GLN A 165 1.10 3.88 11.01
N HIS A 166 1.40 4.27 12.24
CA HIS A 166 1.19 3.45 13.43
C HIS A 166 0.00 3.91 14.29
N GLU A 167 -0.58 5.05 14.00
CA GLU A 167 -1.82 5.57 14.59
C GLU A 167 -3.06 5.03 13.85
#